data_62d7bec287f73bebf1a2b16d7b5327e2
#
_entry.id   62d7bec287f73bebf1a2b16d7b5327e2
#
_cell.length_a   1.000
_cell.length_b   1.000
_cell.length_c   1.000
_cell.angle_alpha   90.00
_cell.angle_beta   90.00
_cell.angle_gamma   90.00
#
_symmetry.space_group_name_H-M   'P 1'
#
loop_
_entity.id
_entity.type
_entity.pdbx_description
1 polymer ?
#
loop_
_entity_poly.entity_id
_entity_poly.type
_entity_poly.pdbx_seq_one_letter_code
_entity_poly.pdbx_strand_id
1 'polypeptide(L)'
;MRPARTLTVLRLLTKRKHFTPILLILLAFPAAALAAPGDGGQTDGPAIGQAEVAPLASLQRPVNRFHHVVETIAADIRADERAAAERKQREEAEQFAELGVSMATLESIASCESGGDPTAVSSDGSYRGKYQFDYGTWESMGGSGDPAAAPEAEQDYRAAQLYAQSGSSPWPVCG
;
A
#
# COMPACT_ATOMS: atom_id res chain seq x y z
N MET A 1 -51.32 -14.71 7.26
CA MET A 1 -50.91 -13.31 7.17
C MET A 1 -49.80 -13.09 8.21
N ARG A 2 -48.53 -12.99 7.79
CA ARG A 2 -47.39 -12.65 8.65
C ARG A 2 -46.76 -11.37 8.08
N PRO A 3 -46.41 -10.36 8.89
CA PRO A 3 -45.87 -9.11 8.39
C PRO A 3 -44.39 -9.26 8.05
N ALA A 4 -43.99 -8.64 6.93
CA ALA A 4 -42.64 -8.51 6.48
C ALA A 4 -41.82 -7.64 7.44
N ARG A 5 -40.68 -8.15 7.91
CA ARG A 5 -39.69 -7.38 8.67
C ARG A 5 -38.72 -6.69 7.68
N THR A 6 -38.91 -5.39 7.57
CA THR A 6 -38.01 -4.50 6.85
C THR A 6 -36.72 -4.36 7.64
N LEU A 7 -35.63 -4.99 7.18
CA LEU A 7 -34.28 -4.78 7.69
C LEU A 7 -33.69 -3.53 7.03
N THR A 8 -33.73 -2.43 7.77
CA THR A 8 -33.00 -1.20 7.43
C THR A 8 -31.51 -1.44 7.69
N VAL A 9 -30.77 -1.71 6.63
CA VAL A 9 -29.30 -1.76 6.68
C VAL A 9 -28.80 -0.32 6.68
N LEU A 10 -28.45 0.16 7.87
CA LEU A 10 -27.81 1.44 8.09
C LEU A 10 -26.37 1.36 7.54
N ARG A 11 -26.14 1.91 6.36
CA ARG A 11 -24.82 2.10 5.75
C ARG A 11 -24.04 3.11 6.58
N LEU A 12 -23.17 2.64 7.45
CA LEU A 12 -22.12 3.45 8.05
C LEU A 12 -20.99 3.64 7.02
N LEU A 13 -21.13 4.67 6.20
CA LEU A 13 -20.07 5.24 5.39
C LEU A 13 -19.09 5.98 6.30
N THR A 14 -18.13 5.29 6.86
CA THR A 14 -16.96 5.95 7.44
C THR A 14 -15.90 6.16 6.36
N LYS A 15 -16.01 7.29 5.69
CA LYS A 15 -14.93 7.91 4.91
C LYS A 15 -13.77 8.22 5.85
N ARG A 16 -12.80 7.33 5.99
CA ARG A 16 -11.50 7.68 6.57
C ARG A 16 -10.56 8.19 5.48
N LYS A 17 -10.70 9.47 5.16
CA LYS A 17 -9.62 10.27 4.55
C LYS A 17 -8.93 11.01 5.69
N HIS A 18 -7.83 10.50 6.19
CA HIS A 18 -6.82 11.31 6.86
C HIS A 18 -5.49 10.55 6.75
N PHE A 19 -4.83 10.71 5.63
CA PHE A 19 -3.39 10.64 5.56
C PHE A 19 -2.88 11.89 6.26
N THR A 20 -2.52 11.81 7.52
CA THR A 20 -1.71 12.83 8.18
C THR A 20 -0.27 12.63 7.73
N PRO A 21 0.35 13.61 7.08
CA PRO A 21 1.78 13.52 6.80
C PRO A 21 2.52 13.53 8.14
N ILE A 22 3.37 12.54 8.35
CA ILE A 22 4.34 12.51 9.45
C ILE A 22 5.19 13.76 9.30
N LEU A 23 4.97 14.71 10.19
CA LEU A 23 5.76 15.94 10.30
C LEU A 23 7.17 15.54 10.70
N LEU A 24 8.09 15.64 9.76
CA LEU A 24 9.52 15.46 9.96
C LEU A 24 10.00 16.64 10.81
N ILE A 25 10.08 16.46 12.13
CA ILE A 25 10.69 17.44 13.03
C ILE A 25 12.20 17.36 12.82
N LEU A 26 12.69 18.20 11.91
CA LEU A 26 14.10 18.54 11.80
C LEU A 26 14.46 19.36 13.05
N LEU A 27 15.06 18.70 14.04
CA LEU A 27 15.75 19.37 15.14
C LEU A 27 16.98 20.08 14.56
N ALA A 28 16.81 21.35 14.22
CA ALA A 28 17.91 22.24 13.92
C ALA A 28 18.68 22.51 15.22
N PHE A 29 19.85 21.90 15.37
CA PHE A 29 20.80 22.30 16.40
C PHE A 29 21.39 23.66 16.01
N PRO A 30 21.35 24.69 16.89
CA PRO A 30 22.07 25.92 16.64
C PRO A 30 23.57 25.64 16.73
N ALA A 31 24.28 25.95 15.67
CA ALA A 31 25.73 25.99 15.67
C ALA A 31 26.17 27.09 16.67
N ALA A 32 26.75 26.69 17.79
CA ALA A 32 27.39 27.62 18.69
C ALA A 32 28.65 28.16 18.03
N ALA A 33 28.65 29.46 17.75
CA ALA A 33 29.80 30.18 17.24
C ALA A 33 30.95 30.10 18.27
N LEU A 34 32.09 29.58 17.87
CA LEU A 34 33.35 29.72 18.62
C LEU A 34 33.80 31.18 18.59
N ALA A 35 33.64 31.88 19.69
CA ALA A 35 34.26 33.15 19.91
C ALA A 35 35.73 32.94 20.37
N ALA A 36 36.64 33.70 19.78
CA ALA A 36 38.07 33.70 20.05
C ALA A 36 38.41 34.26 21.43
N PRO A 37 39.61 33.96 22.00
CA PRO A 37 39.97 34.29 23.36
C PRO A 37 40.29 35.77 23.53
N GLY A 38 39.63 36.42 24.43
CA GLY A 38 39.96 37.74 24.93
C GLY A 38 40.68 37.59 26.27
N ASP A 39 41.72 38.36 26.37
CA ASP A 39 42.76 38.55 27.34
C ASP A 39 42.32 38.72 28.81
N GLY A 40 43.22 38.36 29.70
CA GLY A 40 43.27 38.31 31.11
C GLY A 40 42.43 39.24 31.99
N GLY A 41 41.75 38.61 32.92
CA GLY A 41 41.18 39.24 34.10
C GLY A 41 40.88 38.18 35.15
N GLN A 42 41.79 38.03 36.12
CA GLN A 42 41.63 37.14 37.25
C GLN A 42 40.63 37.75 38.23
N THR A 43 39.42 37.22 38.22
CA THR A 43 38.42 37.51 39.25
C THR A 43 38.13 36.24 40.01
N ASP A 44 38.44 36.27 41.33
CA ASP A 44 38.06 35.23 42.29
C ASP A 44 36.52 35.15 42.38
N GLY A 45 35.92 34.42 41.48
CA GLY A 45 34.52 34.01 41.51
C GLY A 45 34.34 32.70 42.29
N PRO A 46 33.18 32.46 42.92
CA PRO A 46 32.93 31.23 43.65
C PRO A 46 33.10 30.04 42.71
N ALA A 47 33.81 29.00 43.16
CA ALA A 47 34.07 27.77 42.44
C ALA A 47 32.72 27.20 41.96
N ILE A 48 32.44 27.34 40.67
CA ILE A 48 31.34 26.64 40.02
C ILE A 48 31.75 25.17 40.08
N GLY A 49 31.02 24.40 40.93
CA GLY A 49 31.25 22.98 41.07
C GLY A 49 31.30 22.34 39.69
N GLN A 50 32.35 21.57 39.41
CA GLN A 50 32.51 20.83 38.17
C GLN A 50 31.25 19.99 38.00
N ALA A 51 30.36 20.38 37.08
CA ALA A 51 29.23 19.58 36.71
C ALA A 51 29.81 18.26 36.16
N GLU A 52 29.67 17.20 36.91
CA GLU A 52 30.12 15.86 36.56
C GLU A 52 29.38 15.46 35.27
N VAL A 53 30.05 15.62 34.15
CA VAL A 53 29.49 15.21 32.83
C VAL A 53 29.35 13.71 32.89
N ALA A 54 28.12 13.24 32.99
CA ALA A 54 27.83 11.81 33.01
C ALA A 54 28.53 11.14 31.80
N PRO A 55 29.26 10.05 32.00
CA PRO A 55 30.01 9.40 30.93
C PRO A 55 29.07 8.99 29.80
N LEU A 56 29.47 9.21 28.54
CA LEU A 56 28.66 8.87 27.34
C LEU A 56 28.08 7.45 27.37
N ALA A 57 28.79 6.54 28.06
CA ALA A 57 28.30 5.18 28.32
C ALA A 57 26.95 5.11 29.06
N SER A 58 26.61 6.14 29.87
CA SER A 58 25.32 6.18 30.58
C SER A 58 24.13 6.42 29.63
N LEU A 59 24.36 7.01 28.46
CA LEU A 59 23.34 7.29 27.45
C LEU A 59 23.10 6.09 26.52
N GLN A 60 24.04 5.13 26.49
CA GLN A 60 23.96 3.96 25.60
C GLN A 60 22.73 3.09 25.91
N ARG A 61 22.39 2.89 27.19
CA ARG A 61 21.27 2.05 27.61
C ARG A 61 19.91 2.61 27.16
N PRO A 62 19.60 3.91 27.34
CA PRO A 62 18.34 4.45 26.85
C PRO A 62 18.27 4.44 25.31
N VAL A 63 19.35 4.70 24.60
CA VAL A 63 19.41 4.65 23.14
C VAL A 63 19.12 3.24 22.63
N ASN A 64 19.76 2.21 23.22
CA ASN A 64 19.51 0.81 22.83
C ASN A 64 18.07 0.38 23.11
N ARG A 65 17.48 0.84 24.23
CA ARG A 65 16.08 0.54 24.54
C ARG A 65 15.14 1.20 23.52
N PHE A 66 15.41 2.44 23.15
CA PHE A 66 14.62 3.15 22.14
C PHE A 66 14.71 2.45 20.78
N HIS A 67 15.92 2.07 20.36
CA HIS A 67 16.14 1.32 19.12
C HIS A 67 15.35 0.02 19.10
N HIS A 68 15.42 -0.75 20.18
CA HIS A 68 14.66 -2.01 20.30
C HIS A 68 13.14 -1.79 20.19
N VAL A 69 12.61 -0.76 20.84
CA VAL A 69 11.18 -0.42 20.75
C VAL A 69 10.78 -0.06 19.31
N VAL A 70 11.59 0.74 18.62
CA VAL A 70 11.32 1.12 17.23
C VAL A 70 11.34 -0.11 16.31
N GLU A 71 12.31 -1.00 16.48
CA GLU A 71 12.38 -2.25 15.71
C GLU A 71 11.18 -3.17 15.96
N THR A 72 10.75 -3.28 17.21
CA THR A 72 9.56 -4.08 17.57
C THR A 72 8.32 -3.51 16.91
N ILE A 73 8.06 -2.20 17.02
CA ILE A 73 6.93 -1.54 16.37
C ILE A 73 6.97 -1.72 14.85
N ALA A 74 8.15 -1.56 14.24
CA ALA A 74 8.32 -1.75 12.81
C ALA A 74 8.07 -3.21 12.38
N ALA A 75 8.41 -4.18 13.22
CA ALA A 75 8.13 -5.60 12.97
C ALA A 75 6.62 -5.89 13.07
N ASP A 76 5.94 -5.33 14.07
CA ASP A 76 4.48 -5.47 14.24
C ASP A 76 3.72 -4.85 13.04
N ILE A 77 4.10 -3.65 12.62
CA ILE A 77 3.50 -3.00 11.44
C ILE A 77 3.66 -3.88 10.20
N ARG A 78 4.87 -4.40 9.94
CA ARG A 78 5.11 -5.30 8.79
C ARG A 78 4.33 -6.62 8.89
N ALA A 79 4.10 -7.13 10.10
CA ALA A 79 3.29 -8.32 10.30
C ALA A 79 1.81 -8.05 10.00
N ASP A 80 1.28 -6.91 10.45
CA ASP A 80 -0.10 -6.49 10.16
C ASP A 80 -0.34 -6.23 8.68
N GLU A 81 0.62 -5.59 7.99
CA GLU A 81 0.56 -5.37 6.53
C GLU A 81 0.54 -6.68 5.75
N ARG A 82 1.38 -7.67 6.13
CA ARG A 82 1.38 -9.01 5.51
C ARG A 82 0.06 -9.73 5.74
N ALA A 83 -0.44 -9.72 6.98
CA ALA A 83 -1.72 -10.35 7.30
C ALA A 83 -2.89 -9.69 6.55
N ALA A 84 -2.84 -8.37 6.34
CA ALA A 84 -3.83 -7.66 5.54
C ALA A 84 -3.75 -8.04 4.05
N ALA A 85 -2.53 -8.15 3.49
CA ALA A 85 -2.31 -8.58 2.12
C ALA A 85 -2.78 -10.02 1.89
N GLU A 86 -2.48 -10.93 2.81
CA GLU A 86 -2.92 -12.33 2.74
C GLU A 86 -4.45 -12.47 2.81
N ARG A 87 -5.11 -11.67 3.66
CA ARG A 87 -6.59 -11.65 3.70
C ARG A 87 -7.17 -11.18 2.37
N LYS A 88 -6.64 -10.10 1.82
CA LYS A 88 -7.09 -9.56 0.53
C LYS A 88 -6.92 -10.59 -0.59
N GLN A 89 -5.76 -11.25 -0.68
CA GLN A 89 -5.52 -12.31 -1.67
C GLN A 89 -6.49 -13.49 -1.51
N ARG A 90 -6.83 -13.85 -0.28
CA ARG A 90 -7.81 -14.93 -0.02
C ARG A 90 -9.21 -14.53 -0.45
N GLU A 91 -9.65 -13.31 -0.12
CA GLU A 91 -10.95 -12.79 -0.52
C GLU A 91 -11.07 -12.71 -2.05
N GLU A 92 -10.03 -12.26 -2.75
CA GLU A 92 -9.97 -12.25 -4.21
C GLU A 92 -10.02 -13.67 -4.79
N ALA A 93 -9.25 -14.61 -4.23
CA ALA A 93 -9.26 -16.00 -4.66
C ALA A 93 -10.63 -16.67 -4.47
N GLU A 94 -11.31 -16.41 -3.36
CA GLU A 94 -12.67 -16.90 -3.11
C GLU A 94 -13.66 -16.31 -4.13
N GLN A 95 -13.56 -15.02 -4.42
CA GLN A 95 -14.42 -14.35 -5.42
C GLN A 95 -14.25 -14.94 -6.82
N PHE A 96 -13.02 -15.25 -7.23
CA PHE A 96 -12.75 -15.88 -8.53
C PHE A 96 -13.17 -17.34 -8.56
N ALA A 97 -13.02 -18.07 -7.45
CA ALA A 97 -13.50 -19.44 -7.34
C ALA A 97 -15.02 -19.56 -7.51
N GLU A 98 -15.78 -18.58 -7.00
CA GLU A 98 -17.23 -18.48 -7.21
C GLU A 98 -17.59 -18.30 -8.70
N LEU A 99 -16.74 -17.63 -9.46
CA LEU A 99 -16.88 -17.49 -10.92
C LEU A 99 -16.37 -18.71 -11.71
N GLY A 100 -15.84 -19.72 -11.03
CA GLY A 100 -15.35 -20.96 -11.64
C GLY A 100 -14.02 -20.81 -12.39
N VAL A 101 -13.24 -19.77 -12.06
CA VAL A 101 -11.91 -19.52 -12.62
C VAL A 101 -10.87 -19.37 -11.51
N SER A 102 -9.65 -19.85 -11.75
CA SER A 102 -8.54 -19.64 -10.81
C SER A 102 -7.72 -18.40 -11.20
N MET A 103 -7.13 -17.73 -10.21
CA MET A 103 -6.16 -16.65 -10.47
C MET A 103 -5.01 -17.11 -11.36
N ALA A 104 -4.52 -18.34 -11.17
CA ALA A 104 -3.45 -18.89 -11.99
C ALA A 104 -3.84 -19.00 -13.48
N THR A 105 -5.10 -19.32 -13.78
CA THR A 105 -5.63 -19.32 -15.14
C THR A 105 -5.64 -17.91 -15.73
N LEU A 106 -6.14 -16.94 -14.98
CA LEU A 106 -6.19 -15.55 -15.41
C LEU A 106 -4.79 -14.95 -15.60
N GLU A 107 -3.87 -15.22 -14.71
CA GLU A 107 -2.46 -14.79 -14.84
C GLU A 107 -1.77 -15.40 -16.05
N SER A 108 -2.07 -16.67 -16.38
CA SER A 108 -1.56 -17.32 -17.60
C SER A 108 -2.03 -16.59 -18.85
N ILE A 109 -3.33 -16.27 -18.92
CA ILE A 109 -3.91 -15.48 -20.03
C ILE A 109 -3.26 -14.11 -20.10
N ALA A 110 -3.20 -13.38 -18.98
CA ALA A 110 -2.61 -12.05 -18.91
C ALA A 110 -1.13 -12.03 -19.33
N SER A 111 -0.36 -13.02 -18.89
CA SER A 111 1.05 -13.16 -19.27
C SER A 111 1.24 -13.33 -20.75
N CYS A 112 0.35 -14.09 -21.40
CA CYS A 112 0.37 -14.32 -22.85
C CYS A 112 -0.11 -13.09 -23.64
N GLU A 113 -1.19 -12.41 -23.18
CA GLU A 113 -1.81 -11.29 -23.88
C GLU A 113 -1.00 -9.98 -23.80
N SER A 114 -0.45 -9.67 -22.64
CA SER A 114 0.19 -8.38 -22.38
C SER A 114 1.53 -8.47 -21.62
N GLY A 115 1.98 -9.69 -21.32
CA GLY A 115 3.06 -9.86 -20.34
C GLY A 115 2.63 -9.54 -18.90
N GLY A 116 1.33 -9.45 -18.64
CA GLY A 116 0.76 -9.08 -17.34
C GLY A 116 0.69 -7.56 -17.11
N ASP A 117 0.96 -6.72 -18.11
CA ASP A 117 0.94 -5.26 -17.98
C ASP A 117 -0.50 -4.71 -18.04
N PRO A 118 -1.03 -4.15 -16.93
CA PRO A 118 -2.38 -3.59 -16.92
C PRO A 118 -2.54 -2.32 -17.76
N THR A 119 -1.43 -1.70 -18.18
CA THR A 119 -1.44 -0.47 -19.00
C THR A 119 -1.18 -0.73 -20.48
N ALA A 120 -1.05 -2.00 -20.89
CA ALA A 120 -0.74 -2.39 -22.25
C ALA A 120 -1.79 -1.91 -23.24
N VAL A 121 -1.32 -1.51 -24.41
CA VAL A 121 -2.15 -1.10 -25.55
C VAL A 121 -1.60 -1.75 -26.79
N SER A 122 -2.45 -2.44 -27.57
CA SER A 122 -2.06 -3.00 -28.86
C SER A 122 -1.59 -1.92 -29.83
N SER A 123 -0.79 -2.29 -30.82
CA SER A 123 -0.18 -1.33 -31.76
C SER A 123 -1.20 -0.47 -32.53
N ASP A 124 -2.40 -1.02 -32.74
CA ASP A 124 -3.53 -0.32 -33.39
C ASP A 124 -4.51 0.33 -32.40
N GLY A 125 -4.26 0.18 -31.09
CA GLY A 125 -5.09 0.75 -30.01
C GLY A 125 -6.43 0.03 -29.77
N SER A 126 -6.69 -1.08 -30.47
CA SER A 126 -7.97 -1.79 -30.38
C SER A 126 -8.11 -2.62 -29.12
N TYR A 127 -7.01 -3.16 -28.59
CA TYR A 127 -6.97 -4.02 -27.42
C TYR A 127 -6.17 -3.35 -26.30
N ARG A 128 -6.69 -3.47 -25.05
CA ARG A 128 -6.22 -2.65 -23.95
C ARG A 128 -6.21 -3.41 -22.63
N GLY A 129 -5.20 -3.08 -21.82
CA GLY A 129 -5.04 -3.58 -20.45
C GLY A 129 -4.45 -4.98 -20.39
N LYS A 130 -4.44 -5.51 -19.18
CA LYS A 130 -3.80 -6.78 -18.80
C LYS A 130 -4.28 -7.98 -19.65
N TYR A 131 -5.56 -7.97 -20.03
CA TYR A 131 -6.23 -9.05 -20.76
C TYR A 131 -6.57 -8.68 -22.20
N GLN A 132 -6.07 -7.57 -22.71
CA GLN A 132 -6.29 -7.08 -24.05
C GLN A 132 -7.78 -7.04 -24.45
N PHE A 133 -8.60 -6.40 -23.59
CA PHE A 133 -10.01 -6.15 -23.87
C PHE A 133 -10.19 -5.17 -25.04
N ASP A 134 -11.13 -5.46 -25.94
CA ASP A 134 -11.77 -4.43 -26.73
C ASP A 134 -12.81 -3.66 -25.91
N TYR A 135 -13.14 -2.42 -26.34
CA TYR A 135 -14.07 -1.57 -25.59
C TYR A 135 -15.48 -2.17 -25.46
N GLY A 136 -15.97 -2.85 -26.49
CA GLY A 136 -17.32 -3.43 -26.49
C GLY A 136 -17.42 -4.60 -25.51
N THR A 137 -16.44 -5.48 -25.50
CA THR A 137 -16.35 -6.59 -24.53
C THR A 137 -16.20 -6.04 -23.12
N TRP A 138 -15.33 -5.02 -22.93
CA TRP A 138 -15.15 -4.36 -21.64
C TRP A 138 -16.46 -3.79 -21.07
N GLU A 139 -17.19 -3.02 -21.87
CA GLU A 139 -18.48 -2.45 -21.48
C GLU A 139 -19.53 -3.54 -21.21
N SER A 140 -19.55 -4.61 -22.00
CA SER A 140 -20.50 -5.72 -21.81
C SER A 140 -20.29 -6.46 -20.49
N MET A 141 -19.06 -6.48 -19.98
CA MET A 141 -18.72 -7.00 -18.66
C MET A 141 -18.95 -5.98 -17.54
N GLY A 142 -19.48 -4.81 -17.86
CA GLY A 142 -19.77 -3.73 -16.89
C GLY A 142 -18.58 -2.83 -16.58
N GLY A 143 -17.51 -2.91 -17.35
CA GLY A 143 -16.42 -1.95 -17.31
C GLY A 143 -16.83 -0.61 -17.90
N SER A 144 -16.16 0.47 -17.55
CA SER A 144 -16.39 1.80 -18.11
C SER A 144 -15.07 2.50 -18.44
N GLY A 145 -15.10 3.30 -19.49
CA GLY A 145 -13.91 4.02 -19.96
C GLY A 145 -12.86 3.09 -20.56
N ASP A 146 -11.60 3.48 -20.42
CA ASP A 146 -10.48 2.76 -21.01
C ASP A 146 -10.05 1.58 -20.12
N PRO A 147 -10.06 0.32 -20.63
CA PRO A 147 -9.58 -0.83 -19.88
C PRO A 147 -8.14 -0.66 -19.34
N ALA A 148 -7.23 -0.07 -20.12
CA ALA A 148 -5.84 0.15 -19.72
C ALA A 148 -5.67 1.24 -18.66
N ALA A 149 -6.68 2.05 -18.41
CA ALA A 149 -6.71 3.05 -17.35
C ALA A 149 -7.45 2.58 -16.09
N ALA A 150 -8.13 1.43 -16.18
CA ALA A 150 -8.84 0.84 -15.06
C ALA A 150 -7.86 0.23 -14.03
N PRO A 151 -8.19 0.22 -12.74
CA PRO A 151 -7.41 -0.51 -11.75
C PRO A 151 -7.22 -1.98 -12.14
N GLU A 152 -6.04 -2.54 -11.86
CA GLU A 152 -5.73 -3.94 -12.20
C GLU A 152 -6.78 -4.92 -11.64
N ALA A 153 -7.19 -4.75 -10.39
CA ALA A 153 -8.23 -5.57 -9.76
C ALA A 153 -9.58 -5.51 -10.48
N GLU A 154 -9.93 -4.39 -11.11
CA GLU A 154 -11.11 -4.28 -11.97
C GLU A 154 -10.93 -5.10 -13.24
N GLN A 155 -9.76 -5.03 -13.87
CA GLN A 155 -9.45 -5.81 -15.08
C GLN A 155 -9.50 -7.31 -14.79
N ASP A 156 -8.90 -7.76 -13.68
CA ASP A 156 -8.93 -9.14 -13.22
C ASP A 156 -10.38 -9.63 -13.01
N TYR A 157 -11.20 -8.82 -12.37
CA TYR A 157 -12.60 -9.16 -12.11
C TYR A 157 -13.42 -9.27 -13.42
N ARG A 158 -13.24 -8.35 -14.36
CA ARG A 158 -13.93 -8.39 -15.65
C ARG A 158 -13.48 -9.57 -16.49
N ALA A 159 -12.20 -9.91 -16.46
CA ALA A 159 -11.67 -11.11 -17.11
C ALA A 159 -12.24 -12.40 -16.50
N ALA A 160 -12.37 -12.46 -15.17
CA ALA A 160 -13.01 -13.58 -14.50
C ALA A 160 -14.49 -13.73 -14.89
N GLN A 161 -15.24 -12.64 -14.97
CA GLN A 161 -16.64 -12.65 -15.42
C GLN A 161 -16.74 -13.14 -16.87
N LEU A 162 -15.89 -12.65 -17.77
CA LEU A 162 -15.85 -13.05 -19.16
C LEU A 162 -15.50 -14.55 -19.30
N TYR A 163 -14.53 -15.02 -18.52
CA TYR A 163 -14.17 -16.44 -18.48
C TYR A 163 -15.31 -17.30 -17.95
N ALA A 164 -16.03 -16.87 -16.92
CA ALA A 164 -17.20 -17.58 -16.39
C ALA A 164 -18.32 -17.73 -17.41
N GLN A 165 -18.48 -16.75 -18.30
CA GLN A 165 -19.53 -16.78 -19.35
C GLN A 165 -19.12 -17.58 -20.59
N SER A 166 -17.86 -17.52 -20.99
CA SER A 166 -17.40 -17.95 -22.31
C SER A 166 -16.19 -18.89 -22.29
N GLY A 167 -15.72 -19.26 -21.08
CA GLY A 167 -14.48 -20.02 -20.93
C GLY A 167 -13.29 -19.26 -21.53
N SER A 168 -12.38 -20.00 -22.14
CA SER A 168 -11.19 -19.43 -22.78
C SER A 168 -11.44 -18.87 -24.19
N SER A 169 -12.64 -19.00 -24.73
CA SER A 169 -12.96 -18.59 -26.12
C SER A 169 -12.62 -17.13 -26.46
N PRO A 170 -12.75 -16.15 -25.55
CA PRO A 170 -12.34 -14.77 -25.83
C PRO A 170 -10.84 -14.60 -26.08
N TRP A 171 -10.03 -15.55 -25.62
CA TRP A 171 -8.58 -15.57 -25.78
C TRP A 171 -8.13 -16.80 -26.57
N PRO A 172 -8.36 -16.84 -27.89
CA PRO A 172 -8.21 -18.08 -28.69
C PRO A 172 -6.77 -18.58 -28.79
N VAL A 173 -5.78 -17.75 -28.45
CA VAL A 173 -4.36 -18.12 -28.46
C VAL A 173 -3.85 -18.33 -27.05
N CYS A 174 -4.33 -17.54 -26.09
CA CYS A 174 -3.79 -17.46 -24.74
C CYS A 174 -4.68 -18.14 -23.68
N GLY A 175 -5.91 -18.50 -24.01
CA GLY A 175 -6.90 -19.09 -23.10
C GLY A 175 -6.92 -20.62 -23.06
#